data_835b6822ce953114950e11ca4aee15d6
#
_entry.id   835b6822ce953114950e11ca4aee15d6
#
_cell.length_a   1.000
_cell.length_b   1.000
_cell.length_c   1.000
_cell.angle_alpha   90.00
_cell.angle_beta   90.00
_cell.angle_gamma   90.00
#
_symmetry.space_group_name_H-M   'P 1'
#
loop_
_entity.id
_entity.type
_entity.pdbx_description
1 polymer ?
#
loop_
_entity_poly.entity_id
_entity_poly.type
_entity_poly.pdbx_seq_one_letter_code
_entity_poly.pdbx_strand_id
1 'polypeptide(L)'
;QANRYRFLQRTQTASAPGKDFQTWDLPRLFAEIEKQLVMALASAETLKKIPVSDFDALLVKGNVPDSYRPTMYDFLAHEALAFYNSGEQAAARSQAAFDLSADSPVFSDTAQFLAWKPDSKDDASPQLKAIRLYQQLLGFHAKDDDRSAWLDVDLLRMNFGKNFSFGEEKDARYKAALKRFAEAHADHPISSRALYHQATVVRGEGELVAARKIALQGKNRFPNSVGGRQCHNLIAEIEAPTVNISTERVWNDPLPVIDVRYRNLTKVYFRVIQYDWKQRLTNRGSRRPDYMDNKERRVLINQKPVVEWSADLPATADYHEARQEIPARAGLKPGSYFLLSSHNEDFSEQNNRVHVCDFWVSDLALVIRNRNGQG
;
A
#
# COMPACT_ATOMS: atom_id res chain seq x y z
N GLN A 1 -10.93 18.09 5.78
CA GLN A 1 -9.51 17.69 5.91
C GLN A 1 -8.61 18.78 6.54
N ALA A 2 -8.96 20.07 6.45
CA ALA A 2 -8.11 21.18 6.95
C ALA A 2 -7.93 21.23 8.49
N ASN A 3 -8.79 20.58 9.27
CA ASN A 3 -8.78 20.67 10.74
C ASN A 3 -8.19 19.42 11.44
N ARG A 4 -7.74 18.42 10.72
CA ARG A 4 -7.25 17.14 11.30
C ARG A 4 -6.07 17.32 12.26
N TYR A 5 -5.30 18.40 12.13
CA TYR A 5 -4.12 18.69 12.96
C TYR A 5 -4.37 19.70 14.09
N ARG A 6 -5.59 20.22 14.27
CA ARG A 6 -5.91 21.16 15.34
C ARG A 6 -6.25 20.50 16.67
N PHE A 7 -6.61 19.21 16.67
CA PHE A 7 -6.87 18.45 17.90
C PHE A 7 -5.57 17.90 18.47
N LEU A 8 -4.86 18.75 19.23
CA LEU A 8 -3.55 18.42 19.80
C LEU A 8 -3.63 17.60 21.07
N GLN A 9 -4.78 17.53 21.75
CA GLN A 9 -4.96 16.79 23.00
C GLN A 9 -5.42 15.36 22.71
N ARG A 10 -4.49 14.42 22.79
CA ARG A 10 -4.74 12.99 22.60
C ARG A 10 -5.14 12.26 23.86
N THR A 11 -4.90 12.86 25.04
CA THR A 11 -5.19 12.30 26.36
C THR A 11 -6.43 12.94 26.96
N GLN A 12 -7.14 12.16 27.78
CA GLN A 12 -8.32 12.65 28.50
C GLN A 12 -7.97 13.83 29.38
N THR A 13 -8.72 14.94 29.22
CA THR A 13 -8.55 16.13 30.04
C THR A 13 -9.38 16.03 31.32
N ALA A 14 -8.83 16.54 32.43
CA ALA A 14 -9.49 16.50 33.76
C ALA A 14 -10.72 17.45 33.87
N SER A 15 -10.84 18.44 32.98
CA SER A 15 -11.94 19.39 32.96
C SER A 15 -13.09 18.90 32.05
N ALA A 16 -14.33 19.11 32.50
CA ALA A 16 -15.49 18.84 31.67
C ALA A 16 -15.42 19.66 30.36
N PRO A 17 -15.52 19.02 29.19
CA PRO A 17 -15.42 19.72 27.92
C PRO A 17 -16.58 20.71 27.73
N GLY A 18 -16.27 21.89 27.23
CA GLY A 18 -17.27 22.90 26.86
C GLY A 18 -18.16 22.44 25.69
N LYS A 19 -19.11 23.30 25.30
CA LYS A 19 -19.97 23.03 24.11
C LYS A 19 -19.22 23.18 22.78
N ASP A 20 -18.10 23.87 22.78
CA ASP A 20 -17.27 24.07 21.59
C ASP A 20 -16.44 22.81 21.31
N PHE A 21 -16.73 22.10 20.23
CA PHE A 21 -16.03 20.87 19.83
C PHE A 21 -14.53 21.08 19.56
N GLN A 22 -14.10 22.32 19.30
CA GLN A 22 -12.67 22.62 19.12
C GLN A 22 -11.88 22.48 20.42
N THR A 23 -12.54 22.48 21.56
CA THR A 23 -11.93 22.28 22.90
C THR A 23 -11.96 20.82 23.35
N TRP A 24 -12.54 19.90 22.58
CA TRP A 24 -12.68 18.52 22.95
C TRP A 24 -11.37 17.75 22.76
N ASP A 25 -11.12 16.83 23.68
CA ASP A 25 -10.09 15.83 23.52
C ASP A 25 -10.51 14.71 22.57
N LEU A 26 -9.56 13.90 22.13
CA LEU A 26 -9.81 12.82 21.17
C LEU A 26 -10.83 11.77 21.68
N PRO A 27 -10.77 11.29 22.96
CA PRO A 27 -11.76 10.39 23.51
C PRO A 27 -13.18 10.95 23.45
N ARG A 28 -13.36 12.23 23.72
CA ARG A 28 -14.68 12.89 23.65
C ARG A 28 -15.20 12.97 22.23
N LEU A 29 -14.32 13.28 21.29
CA LEU A 29 -14.69 13.31 19.86
C LEU A 29 -15.15 11.93 19.38
N PHE A 30 -14.43 10.88 19.74
CA PHE A 30 -14.81 9.50 19.39
C PHE A 30 -16.13 9.08 20.01
N ALA A 31 -16.36 9.42 21.26
CA ALA A 31 -17.63 9.14 21.94
C ALA A 31 -18.82 9.84 21.26
N GLU A 32 -18.64 11.08 20.80
CA GLU A 32 -19.71 11.79 20.08
C GLU A 32 -19.93 11.23 18.67
N ILE A 33 -18.85 10.90 17.92
CA ILE A 33 -18.99 10.26 16.61
C ILE A 33 -19.74 8.93 16.76
N GLU A 34 -19.35 8.11 17.72
CA GLU A 34 -20.03 6.85 17.99
C GLU A 34 -21.50 7.04 18.32
N LYS A 35 -21.83 7.99 19.19
CA LYS A 35 -23.19 8.32 19.55
C LYS A 35 -24.01 8.69 18.30
N GLN A 36 -23.48 9.51 17.39
CA GLN A 36 -24.17 9.88 16.16
C GLN A 36 -24.37 8.67 15.24
N LEU A 37 -23.41 7.78 15.11
CA LEU A 37 -23.53 6.54 14.33
C LEU A 37 -24.59 5.60 14.92
N VAL A 38 -24.60 5.41 16.23
CA VAL A 38 -25.61 4.59 16.93
C VAL A 38 -27.00 5.17 16.73
N MET A 39 -27.16 6.50 16.86
CA MET A 39 -28.45 7.19 16.63
C MET A 39 -28.91 7.04 15.17
N ALA A 40 -28.00 7.17 14.21
CA ALA A 40 -28.34 6.99 12.78
C ALA A 40 -28.80 5.55 12.49
N LEU A 41 -28.11 4.55 13.04
CA LEU A 41 -28.46 3.14 12.87
C LEU A 41 -29.69 2.68 13.66
N ALA A 42 -30.15 3.46 14.66
CA ALA A 42 -31.37 3.14 15.42
C ALA A 42 -32.63 3.03 14.55
N SER A 43 -32.66 3.72 13.41
CA SER A 43 -33.76 3.66 12.43
C SER A 43 -33.56 2.56 11.36
N ALA A 44 -32.86 1.48 11.69
CA ALA A 44 -32.45 0.41 10.75
C ALA A 44 -33.63 -0.08 9.87
N GLU A 45 -34.81 -0.34 10.43
CA GLU A 45 -35.97 -0.87 9.68
C GLU A 45 -36.48 0.07 8.59
N THR A 46 -36.28 1.38 8.77
CA THR A 46 -36.59 2.38 7.75
C THR A 46 -35.48 2.48 6.74
N LEU A 47 -34.21 2.55 7.19
CA LEU A 47 -33.03 2.69 6.35
C LEU A 47 -32.82 1.51 5.39
N LYS A 48 -33.18 0.29 5.79
CA LYS A 48 -33.15 -0.92 4.96
C LYS A 48 -34.08 -0.87 3.75
N LYS A 49 -35.10 0.00 3.79
CA LYS A 49 -36.09 0.17 2.70
C LYS A 49 -35.75 1.32 1.76
N ILE A 50 -34.78 2.13 2.08
CA ILE A 50 -34.40 3.32 1.31
C ILE A 50 -33.20 2.96 0.43
N PRO A 51 -33.35 2.97 -0.91
CA PRO A 51 -32.22 2.73 -1.81
C PRO A 51 -31.15 3.83 -1.66
N VAL A 52 -29.87 3.47 -1.69
CA VAL A 52 -28.77 4.45 -1.63
C VAL A 52 -28.79 5.37 -2.85
N SER A 53 -29.31 4.90 -3.99
CA SER A 53 -29.43 5.66 -5.23
C SER A 53 -30.33 6.89 -5.13
N ASP A 54 -31.28 6.93 -4.18
CA ASP A 54 -32.10 8.10 -3.94
C ASP A 54 -31.32 9.33 -3.48
N PHE A 55 -30.07 9.10 -3.05
CA PHE A 55 -29.15 10.14 -2.57
C PHE A 55 -27.97 10.38 -3.52
N ASP A 56 -28.00 9.91 -4.75
CA ASP A 56 -26.92 10.06 -5.73
C ASP A 56 -26.48 11.53 -5.93
N ALA A 57 -27.40 12.48 -5.76
CA ALA A 57 -27.10 13.91 -5.85
C ALA A 57 -26.23 14.44 -4.68
N LEU A 58 -26.19 13.73 -3.55
CA LEU A 58 -25.48 14.11 -2.33
C LEU A 58 -24.24 13.26 -2.06
N LEU A 59 -24.20 12.04 -2.61
CA LEU A 59 -23.14 11.06 -2.36
C LEU A 59 -22.14 11.03 -3.51
N VAL A 60 -20.88 10.98 -3.17
CA VAL A 60 -19.81 10.74 -4.16
C VAL A 60 -19.66 9.24 -4.37
N LYS A 61 -19.99 8.77 -5.58
CA LYS A 61 -19.81 7.34 -5.93
C LYS A 61 -18.35 6.96 -5.95
N GLY A 62 -18.05 5.84 -5.28
CA GLY A 62 -16.75 5.20 -5.31
C GLY A 62 -16.58 4.24 -6.49
N ASN A 63 -15.63 3.32 -6.39
CA ASN A 63 -15.34 2.33 -7.43
C ASN A 63 -16.07 0.98 -7.21
N VAL A 64 -16.88 0.88 -6.15
CA VAL A 64 -17.61 -0.33 -5.78
C VAL A 64 -19.01 -0.26 -6.39
N PRO A 65 -19.55 -1.33 -7.00
CA PRO A 65 -20.91 -1.36 -7.53
C PRO A 65 -21.95 -1.03 -6.45
N ASP A 66 -23.02 -0.32 -6.80
CA ASP A 66 -24.10 0.01 -5.88
C ASP A 66 -24.76 -1.25 -5.29
N SER A 67 -24.78 -2.37 -6.03
CA SER A 67 -25.27 -3.66 -5.55
C SER A 67 -24.55 -4.23 -4.32
N TYR A 68 -23.34 -3.72 -3.99
CA TYR A 68 -22.62 -4.12 -2.78
C TYR A 68 -23.10 -3.39 -1.54
N ARG A 69 -23.73 -2.24 -1.70
CA ARG A 69 -24.29 -1.41 -0.63
C ARG A 69 -25.61 -0.77 -1.10
N PRO A 70 -26.68 -1.58 -1.29
CA PRO A 70 -27.87 -1.13 -2.00
C PRO A 70 -28.75 -0.16 -1.21
N THR A 71 -28.65 -0.13 0.13
CA THR A 71 -29.55 0.65 0.98
C THR A 71 -28.80 1.72 1.82
N MET A 72 -29.55 2.69 2.33
CA MET A 72 -29.01 3.66 3.29
C MET A 72 -28.55 3.01 4.60
N TYR A 73 -29.12 1.85 4.96
CA TYR A 73 -28.61 1.07 6.07
C TYR A 73 -27.17 0.58 5.79
N ASP A 74 -26.92 0.07 4.60
CA ASP A 74 -25.57 -0.37 4.19
C ASP A 74 -24.59 0.80 4.24
N PHE A 75 -24.97 1.94 3.66
CA PHE A 75 -24.11 3.11 3.65
C PHE A 75 -23.68 3.50 5.08
N LEU A 76 -24.62 3.68 6.00
CA LEU A 76 -24.35 4.08 7.37
C LEU A 76 -23.62 2.98 8.17
N ALA A 77 -23.95 1.72 7.95
CA ALA A 77 -23.29 0.60 8.62
C ALA A 77 -21.82 0.47 8.18
N HIS A 78 -21.53 0.70 6.89
CA HIS A 78 -20.15 0.69 6.41
C HIS A 78 -19.33 1.90 6.90
N GLU A 79 -19.96 3.08 7.08
CA GLU A 79 -19.31 4.22 7.74
C GLU A 79 -19.00 3.91 9.22
N ALA A 80 -19.92 3.25 9.93
CA ALA A 80 -19.69 2.79 11.30
C ALA A 80 -18.55 1.73 11.35
N LEU A 81 -18.53 0.77 10.42
CA LEU A 81 -17.43 -0.19 10.30
C LEU A 81 -16.09 0.50 10.02
N ALA A 82 -16.06 1.50 9.13
CA ALA A 82 -14.85 2.28 8.87
C ALA A 82 -14.36 3.01 10.13
N PHE A 83 -15.27 3.55 10.92
CA PHE A 83 -14.94 4.18 12.20
C PHE A 83 -14.41 3.16 13.21
N TYR A 84 -15.08 2.01 13.41
CA TYR A 84 -14.60 0.97 14.34
C TYR A 84 -13.28 0.32 13.91
N ASN A 85 -12.99 0.30 12.61
CA ASN A 85 -11.74 -0.22 12.03
C ASN A 85 -10.61 0.82 12.01
N SER A 86 -10.88 2.08 12.41
CA SER A 86 -9.82 3.08 12.49
C SER A 86 -8.91 2.79 13.69
N GLY A 87 -7.61 2.67 13.46
CA GLY A 87 -6.62 2.42 14.53
C GLY A 87 -6.47 3.58 15.53
N GLU A 88 -7.12 4.71 15.28
CA GLU A 88 -7.04 5.92 16.13
C GLU A 88 -7.71 5.71 17.51
N GLN A 89 -8.59 4.72 17.64
CA GLN A 89 -9.26 4.38 18.90
C GLN A 89 -8.39 3.55 19.86
N ALA A 90 -7.23 3.08 19.43
CA ALA A 90 -6.33 2.21 20.21
C ALA A 90 -5.81 2.88 21.51
N ALA A 91 -5.84 4.20 21.59
CA ALA A 91 -5.38 4.96 22.77
C ALA A 91 -6.32 4.90 23.97
N ALA A 92 -7.55 4.38 23.82
CA ALA A 92 -8.58 4.33 24.86
C ALA A 92 -8.89 2.90 25.35
N ARG A 93 -7.97 1.94 25.18
CA ARG A 93 -8.20 0.54 25.60
C ARG A 93 -8.31 0.40 27.11
N SER A 94 -9.36 -0.31 27.56
CA SER A 94 -9.51 -0.74 28.94
C SER A 94 -8.57 -1.91 29.27
N GLN A 95 -8.29 -2.16 30.56
CA GLN A 95 -7.50 -3.32 31.01
C GLN A 95 -8.16 -4.68 30.67
N ALA A 96 -9.46 -4.72 30.43
CA ALA A 96 -10.23 -5.89 30.03
C ALA A 96 -10.67 -5.81 28.55
N ALA A 97 -9.82 -5.23 27.68
CA ALA A 97 -10.14 -5.06 26.27
C ALA A 97 -10.41 -6.41 25.60
N PHE A 98 -11.45 -6.46 24.77
CA PHE A 98 -11.70 -7.61 23.91
C PHE A 98 -10.56 -7.76 22.89
N ASP A 99 -9.97 -8.94 22.87
CA ASP A 99 -8.93 -9.32 21.93
C ASP A 99 -9.46 -10.39 20.95
N LEU A 100 -9.37 -10.10 19.66
CA LEU A 100 -9.83 -10.99 18.62
C LEU A 100 -8.76 -12.06 18.31
N SER A 101 -9.01 -13.31 18.71
CA SER A 101 -8.14 -14.43 18.32
C SER A 101 -8.38 -14.86 16.87
N ALA A 102 -7.33 -15.25 16.16
CA ALA A 102 -7.41 -15.91 14.87
C ALA A 102 -8.09 -17.30 14.94
N ASP A 103 -8.17 -17.90 16.12
CA ASP A 103 -8.90 -19.15 16.36
C ASP A 103 -10.41 -18.96 16.46
N SER A 104 -10.86 -17.70 16.61
CA SER A 104 -12.29 -17.39 16.62
C SER A 104 -12.94 -17.64 15.24
N PRO A 105 -14.28 -17.73 15.18
CA PRO A 105 -15.00 -17.92 13.93
C PRO A 105 -14.86 -16.80 12.88
N VAL A 106 -14.02 -15.79 13.10
CA VAL A 106 -13.82 -14.68 12.16
C VAL A 106 -13.33 -15.13 10.77
N PHE A 107 -12.68 -16.29 10.66
CA PHE A 107 -12.24 -16.89 9.40
C PHE A 107 -13.04 -18.17 9.02
N SER A 108 -14.03 -18.55 9.81
CA SER A 108 -14.89 -19.71 9.54
C SER A 108 -15.88 -19.45 8.39
N ASP A 109 -16.68 -20.44 8.03
CA ASP A 109 -17.82 -20.19 7.15
C ASP A 109 -18.82 -19.21 7.78
N THR A 110 -19.67 -18.62 6.94
CA THR A 110 -20.59 -17.55 7.38
C THR A 110 -21.61 -18.04 8.41
N ALA A 111 -22.05 -19.30 8.34
CA ALA A 111 -23.00 -19.84 9.30
C ALA A 111 -22.37 -19.95 10.70
N GLN A 112 -21.14 -20.42 10.80
CA GLN A 112 -20.40 -20.46 12.08
C GLN A 112 -20.13 -19.04 12.62
N PHE A 113 -19.77 -18.09 11.75
CA PHE A 113 -19.59 -16.71 12.15
C PHE A 113 -20.88 -16.06 12.67
N LEU A 114 -22.02 -16.30 12.02
CA LEU A 114 -23.33 -15.80 12.47
C LEU A 114 -23.78 -16.42 13.79
N ALA A 115 -23.46 -17.69 14.01
CA ALA A 115 -23.79 -18.38 15.27
C ALA A 115 -22.87 -17.98 16.44
N TRP A 116 -21.74 -17.36 16.13
CA TRP A 116 -20.74 -16.99 17.13
C TRP A 116 -21.22 -15.85 18.05
N LYS A 117 -21.13 -16.10 19.33
CA LYS A 117 -21.37 -15.08 20.38
C LYS A 117 -20.05 -14.86 21.10
N PRO A 118 -19.32 -13.77 20.79
CA PRO A 118 -18.08 -13.45 21.49
C PRO A 118 -18.32 -13.34 22.99
N ASP A 119 -17.55 -14.09 23.78
CA ASP A 119 -17.61 -14.01 25.26
C ASP A 119 -16.73 -12.82 25.71
N SER A 120 -17.37 -11.69 25.92
CA SER A 120 -16.70 -10.47 26.39
C SER A 120 -17.69 -9.56 27.10
N LYS A 121 -17.23 -8.97 28.20
CA LYS A 121 -17.93 -7.92 28.95
C LYS A 121 -17.56 -6.51 28.49
N ASP A 122 -16.64 -6.39 27.48
CA ASP A 122 -16.17 -5.10 26.95
C ASP A 122 -17.10 -4.58 25.85
N ASP A 123 -18.30 -4.16 26.24
CA ASP A 123 -19.26 -3.59 25.28
C ASP A 123 -18.77 -2.27 24.63
N ALA A 124 -17.72 -1.66 25.15
CA ALA A 124 -17.09 -0.48 24.58
C ALA A 124 -16.12 -0.83 23.43
N SER A 125 -15.70 -2.09 23.30
CA SER A 125 -14.73 -2.52 22.30
C SER A 125 -15.18 -2.22 20.86
N PRO A 126 -14.43 -1.43 20.08
CA PRO A 126 -14.71 -1.20 18.67
C PRO A 126 -14.71 -2.49 17.85
N GLN A 127 -13.82 -3.44 18.19
CA GLN A 127 -13.72 -4.72 17.49
C GLN A 127 -14.99 -5.56 17.73
N LEU A 128 -15.50 -5.61 18.95
CA LEU A 128 -16.72 -6.34 19.26
C LEU A 128 -17.94 -5.72 18.58
N LYS A 129 -18.01 -4.38 18.54
CA LYS A 129 -19.05 -3.64 17.80
C LYS A 129 -19.01 -3.91 16.30
N ALA A 130 -17.80 -3.92 15.71
CA ALA A 130 -17.61 -4.29 14.31
C ALA A 130 -18.07 -5.72 14.01
N ILE A 131 -17.73 -6.70 14.85
CA ILE A 131 -18.18 -8.10 14.70
C ILE A 131 -19.70 -8.18 14.70
N ARG A 132 -20.35 -7.56 15.70
CA ARG A 132 -21.81 -7.54 15.79
C ARG A 132 -22.47 -6.88 14.56
N LEU A 133 -21.87 -5.81 14.04
CA LEU A 133 -22.37 -5.12 12.86
C LEU A 133 -22.18 -5.94 11.57
N TYR A 134 -21.07 -6.66 11.42
CA TYR A 134 -20.90 -7.62 10.33
C TYR A 134 -21.97 -8.72 10.40
N GLN A 135 -22.25 -9.26 11.59
CA GLN A 135 -23.31 -10.25 11.76
C GLN A 135 -24.72 -9.70 11.40
N GLN A 136 -25.02 -8.47 11.79
CA GLN A 136 -26.27 -7.81 11.45
C GLN A 136 -26.43 -7.60 9.94
N LEU A 137 -25.39 -7.12 9.25
CA LEU A 137 -25.39 -6.93 7.80
C LEU A 137 -25.57 -8.28 7.07
N LEU A 138 -24.81 -9.31 7.45
CA LEU A 138 -24.92 -10.64 6.87
C LEU A 138 -26.33 -11.24 7.10
N GLY A 139 -26.90 -11.04 8.29
CA GLY A 139 -28.27 -11.47 8.60
C GLY A 139 -29.32 -10.71 7.77
N PHE A 140 -29.12 -9.42 7.52
CA PHE A 140 -30.00 -8.61 6.69
C PHE A 140 -30.03 -9.09 5.24
N HIS A 141 -28.87 -9.33 4.64
CA HIS A 141 -28.74 -9.74 3.24
C HIS A 141 -28.83 -11.27 3.00
N ALA A 142 -29.11 -12.05 4.04
CA ALA A 142 -29.12 -13.51 3.93
C ALA A 142 -30.16 -14.07 2.95
N LYS A 143 -31.19 -13.30 2.64
CA LYS A 143 -32.32 -13.70 1.77
C LYS A 143 -32.44 -12.90 0.49
N ASP A 144 -31.43 -12.07 0.18
CA ASP A 144 -31.45 -11.28 -1.03
C ASP A 144 -31.24 -12.16 -2.28
N ASP A 145 -32.01 -11.90 -3.32
CA ASP A 145 -31.84 -12.54 -4.62
C ASP A 145 -30.47 -12.18 -5.24
N ASP A 146 -30.08 -10.90 -5.16
CA ASP A 146 -28.71 -10.45 -5.49
C ASP A 146 -27.80 -10.63 -4.27
N ARG A 147 -26.92 -11.59 -4.33
CA ARG A 147 -25.99 -11.92 -3.27
C ARG A 147 -24.82 -10.96 -3.12
N SER A 148 -24.72 -9.91 -3.96
CA SER A 148 -23.57 -9.01 -4.01
C SER A 148 -23.27 -8.35 -2.66
N ALA A 149 -24.27 -7.82 -1.96
CA ALA A 149 -24.09 -7.17 -0.66
C ALA A 149 -23.66 -8.17 0.42
N TRP A 150 -24.30 -9.33 0.47
CA TRP A 150 -23.95 -10.40 1.41
C TRP A 150 -22.50 -10.88 1.22
N LEU A 151 -22.07 -11.09 -0.03
CA LEU A 151 -20.73 -11.52 -0.37
C LEU A 151 -19.68 -10.44 -0.07
N ASP A 152 -19.98 -9.15 -0.31
CA ASP A 152 -19.07 -8.05 0.03
C ASP A 152 -18.83 -8.00 1.54
N VAL A 153 -19.89 -8.07 2.33
CA VAL A 153 -19.80 -8.07 3.81
C VAL A 153 -19.02 -9.28 4.33
N ASP A 154 -19.24 -10.47 3.75
CA ASP A 154 -18.53 -11.68 4.16
C ASP A 154 -17.02 -11.62 3.84
N LEU A 155 -16.65 -11.04 2.70
CA LEU A 155 -15.25 -10.79 2.37
C LEU A 155 -14.63 -9.71 3.27
N LEU A 156 -15.37 -8.65 3.59
CA LEU A 156 -14.91 -7.57 4.46
C LEU A 156 -14.67 -8.04 5.89
N ARG A 157 -15.52 -8.93 6.46
CA ARG A 157 -15.26 -9.48 7.80
C ARG A 157 -13.97 -10.31 7.85
N MET A 158 -13.65 -11.05 6.78
CA MET A 158 -12.39 -11.78 6.70
C MET A 158 -11.20 -10.83 6.67
N ASN A 159 -11.29 -9.72 5.92
CA ASN A 159 -10.26 -8.68 5.91
C ASN A 159 -10.13 -8.01 7.28
N PHE A 160 -11.24 -7.79 7.98
CA PHE A 160 -11.24 -7.32 9.35
C PHE A 160 -10.49 -8.29 10.26
N GLY A 161 -10.77 -9.59 10.17
CA GLY A 161 -10.06 -10.63 10.91
C GLY A 161 -8.54 -10.57 10.65
N LYS A 162 -8.12 -10.43 9.39
CA LYS A 162 -6.70 -10.29 9.03
C LYS A 162 -6.03 -9.08 9.71
N ASN A 163 -6.72 -7.95 9.79
CA ASN A 163 -6.17 -6.71 10.31
C ASN A 163 -6.12 -6.67 11.84
N PHE A 164 -7.09 -7.28 12.52
CA PHE A 164 -7.32 -7.08 13.95
C PHE A 164 -7.11 -8.33 14.80
N SER A 165 -7.09 -9.54 14.23
CA SER A 165 -6.84 -10.72 15.03
C SER A 165 -5.35 -10.93 15.30
N PHE A 166 -5.06 -11.60 16.40
CA PHE A 166 -3.73 -12.08 16.76
C PHE A 166 -3.68 -13.61 16.70
N GLY A 167 -2.47 -14.17 16.65
CA GLY A 167 -2.20 -15.61 16.59
C GLY A 167 -1.27 -15.97 15.44
N GLU A 168 -0.46 -17.01 15.63
CA GLU A 168 0.54 -17.45 14.65
C GLU A 168 -0.09 -17.94 13.35
N GLU A 169 -1.25 -18.62 13.43
CA GLU A 169 -1.97 -19.18 12.30
C GLU A 169 -2.83 -18.18 11.53
N LYS A 170 -2.81 -16.90 11.90
CA LYS A 170 -3.68 -15.87 11.33
C LYS A 170 -3.63 -15.83 9.79
N ASP A 171 -2.43 -15.79 9.23
CA ASP A 171 -2.26 -15.65 7.79
C ASP A 171 -2.64 -16.93 7.03
N ALA A 172 -2.36 -18.09 7.61
CA ALA A 172 -2.76 -19.37 7.06
C ALA A 172 -4.28 -19.52 7.04
N ARG A 173 -4.96 -19.17 8.14
CA ARG A 173 -6.43 -19.22 8.25
C ARG A 173 -7.11 -18.23 7.32
N TYR A 174 -6.58 -17.01 7.21
CA TYR A 174 -7.08 -16.01 6.29
C TYR A 174 -6.94 -16.47 4.83
N LYS A 175 -5.77 -16.98 4.41
CA LYS A 175 -5.57 -17.53 3.06
C LYS A 175 -6.53 -18.67 2.76
N ALA A 176 -6.72 -19.59 3.72
CA ALA A 176 -7.66 -20.71 3.57
C ALA A 176 -9.12 -20.24 3.45
N ALA A 177 -9.52 -19.22 4.23
CA ALA A 177 -10.85 -18.62 4.13
C ALA A 177 -11.08 -17.96 2.77
N LEU A 178 -10.13 -17.17 2.28
CA LEU A 178 -10.20 -16.53 0.96
C LEU A 178 -10.29 -17.56 -0.18
N LYS A 179 -9.52 -18.64 -0.08
CA LYS A 179 -9.56 -19.74 -1.07
C LYS A 179 -10.94 -20.38 -1.10
N ARG A 180 -11.47 -20.81 0.07
CA ARG A 180 -12.83 -21.38 0.15
C ARG A 180 -13.88 -20.42 -0.42
N PHE A 181 -13.80 -19.14 -0.06
CA PHE A 181 -14.73 -18.12 -0.57
C PHE A 181 -14.64 -17.98 -2.10
N ALA A 182 -13.45 -17.88 -2.67
CA ALA A 182 -13.26 -17.74 -4.11
C ALA A 182 -13.71 -18.98 -4.90
N GLU A 183 -13.62 -20.17 -4.31
CA GLU A 183 -14.09 -21.43 -4.89
C GLU A 183 -15.61 -21.56 -4.78
N ALA A 184 -16.20 -21.27 -3.62
CA ALA A 184 -17.64 -21.36 -3.37
C ALA A 184 -18.45 -20.33 -4.19
N HIS A 185 -17.84 -19.22 -4.57
CA HIS A 185 -18.50 -18.13 -5.31
C HIS A 185 -17.79 -17.85 -6.65
N ALA A 186 -17.33 -18.92 -7.31
CA ALA A 186 -16.57 -18.83 -8.54
C ALA A 186 -17.35 -18.18 -9.71
N ASP A 187 -18.65 -18.25 -9.68
CA ASP A 187 -19.60 -17.66 -10.63
C ASP A 187 -19.91 -16.16 -10.37
N HIS A 188 -19.46 -15.61 -9.24
CA HIS A 188 -19.73 -14.23 -8.87
C HIS A 188 -18.48 -13.33 -9.00
N PRO A 189 -18.61 -12.08 -9.50
CA PRO A 189 -17.46 -11.16 -9.69
C PRO A 189 -16.61 -10.89 -8.45
N ILE A 190 -17.20 -11.02 -7.26
CA ILE A 190 -16.48 -10.84 -5.99
C ILE A 190 -15.37 -11.85 -5.76
N SER A 191 -15.47 -13.05 -6.37
CA SER A 191 -14.44 -14.09 -6.27
C SER A 191 -13.07 -13.60 -6.77
N SER A 192 -13.04 -12.72 -7.78
CA SER A 192 -11.81 -12.11 -8.24
C SER A 192 -11.19 -11.19 -7.18
N ARG A 193 -12.02 -10.54 -6.34
CA ARG A 193 -11.53 -9.70 -5.24
C ARG A 193 -10.94 -10.56 -4.11
N ALA A 194 -11.54 -11.71 -3.81
CA ALA A 194 -10.97 -12.68 -2.86
C ALA A 194 -9.62 -13.21 -3.36
N LEU A 195 -9.51 -13.54 -4.66
CA LEU A 195 -8.24 -13.94 -5.28
C LEU A 195 -7.18 -12.82 -5.23
N TYR A 196 -7.57 -11.56 -5.42
CA TYR A 196 -6.66 -10.41 -5.23
C TYR A 196 -6.10 -10.35 -3.80
N HIS A 197 -6.97 -10.47 -2.79
CA HIS A 197 -6.52 -10.46 -1.39
C HIS A 197 -5.60 -11.66 -1.09
N GLN A 198 -5.94 -12.85 -1.59
CA GLN A 198 -5.09 -14.04 -1.45
C GLN A 198 -3.71 -13.84 -2.10
N ALA A 199 -3.68 -13.34 -3.33
CA ALA A 199 -2.44 -13.03 -4.05
C ALA A 199 -1.60 -11.99 -3.32
N THR A 200 -2.23 -10.99 -2.69
CA THR A 200 -1.54 -9.95 -1.92
C THR A 200 -0.84 -10.52 -0.69
N VAL A 201 -1.46 -11.45 0.02
CA VAL A 201 -0.83 -12.13 1.18
C VAL A 201 0.35 -12.97 0.70
N VAL A 202 0.17 -13.80 -0.33
CA VAL A 202 1.21 -14.66 -0.90
C VAL A 202 2.40 -13.83 -1.42
N ARG A 203 2.12 -12.65 -2.03
CA ARG A 203 3.17 -11.69 -2.41
C ARG A 203 3.95 -11.19 -1.18
N GLY A 204 3.24 -10.87 -0.09
CA GLY A 204 3.87 -10.42 1.17
C GLY A 204 4.77 -11.48 1.81
N GLU A 205 4.54 -12.76 1.53
CA GLU A 205 5.39 -13.89 1.95
C GLU A 205 6.62 -14.08 1.04
N GLY A 206 6.76 -13.27 -0.03
CA GLY A 206 7.85 -13.39 -0.99
C GLY A 206 7.58 -14.36 -2.15
N GLU A 207 6.45 -15.05 -2.16
CA GLU A 207 6.10 -16.07 -3.16
C GLU A 207 5.53 -15.42 -4.45
N LEU A 208 6.38 -14.65 -5.17
CA LEU A 208 5.92 -13.78 -6.27
C LEU A 208 5.32 -14.57 -7.45
N VAL A 209 5.92 -15.73 -7.78
CA VAL A 209 5.40 -16.61 -8.85
C VAL A 209 4.00 -17.13 -8.51
N ALA A 210 3.80 -17.60 -7.27
CA ALA A 210 2.52 -18.08 -6.79
C ALA A 210 1.48 -16.94 -6.71
N ALA A 211 1.88 -15.78 -6.19
CA ALA A 211 1.03 -14.59 -6.13
C ALA A 211 0.54 -14.17 -7.51
N ARG A 212 1.44 -14.10 -8.51
CA ARG A 212 1.10 -13.79 -9.90
C ARG A 212 0.11 -14.81 -10.47
N LYS A 213 0.33 -16.10 -10.21
CA LYS A 213 -0.58 -17.16 -10.68
C LYS A 213 -2.00 -17.00 -10.13
N ILE A 214 -2.13 -16.72 -8.83
CA ILE A 214 -3.43 -16.47 -8.18
C ILE A 214 -4.09 -15.21 -8.76
N ALA A 215 -3.32 -14.11 -8.89
CA ALA A 215 -3.83 -12.87 -9.47
C ALA A 215 -4.29 -13.07 -10.92
N LEU A 216 -3.58 -13.89 -11.73
CA LEU A 216 -3.98 -14.21 -13.10
C LEU A 216 -5.33 -14.95 -13.15
N GLN A 217 -5.60 -15.85 -12.20
CA GLN A 217 -6.90 -16.49 -12.09
C GLN A 217 -8.01 -15.45 -11.84
N GLY A 218 -7.80 -14.52 -10.91
CA GLY A 218 -8.77 -13.45 -10.61
C GLY A 218 -8.99 -12.50 -11.78
N LYS A 219 -7.92 -12.09 -12.46
CA LYS A 219 -8.01 -11.26 -13.67
C LYS A 219 -8.82 -11.95 -14.79
N ASN A 220 -8.55 -13.23 -15.05
CA ASN A 220 -9.18 -13.96 -16.15
C ASN A 220 -10.63 -14.32 -15.87
N ARG A 221 -11.00 -14.53 -14.60
CA ARG A 221 -12.36 -14.92 -14.21
C ARG A 221 -13.37 -13.78 -14.46
N PHE A 222 -13.08 -12.57 -13.99
CA PHE A 222 -13.92 -11.39 -14.19
C PHE A 222 -13.06 -10.14 -14.42
N PRO A 223 -12.52 -9.94 -15.63
CA PRO A 223 -11.50 -8.91 -15.91
C PRO A 223 -12.00 -7.47 -15.67
N ASN A 224 -13.28 -7.22 -15.88
CA ASN A 224 -13.91 -5.91 -15.73
C ASN A 224 -14.43 -5.61 -14.31
N SER A 225 -14.39 -6.60 -13.40
CA SER A 225 -14.77 -6.41 -12.01
C SER A 225 -13.74 -5.60 -11.24
N VAL A 226 -14.11 -5.11 -10.06
CA VAL A 226 -13.16 -4.45 -9.13
C VAL A 226 -11.97 -5.36 -8.85
N GLY A 227 -12.23 -6.62 -8.47
CA GLY A 227 -11.19 -7.61 -8.17
C GLY A 227 -10.33 -7.95 -9.40
N GLY A 228 -10.93 -8.05 -10.59
CA GLY A 228 -10.19 -8.33 -11.82
C GLY A 228 -9.21 -7.22 -12.17
N ARG A 229 -9.63 -5.95 -12.03
CA ARG A 229 -8.73 -4.79 -12.20
C ARG A 229 -7.63 -4.72 -11.13
N GLN A 230 -7.96 -5.03 -9.87
CA GLN A 230 -6.98 -5.12 -8.79
C GLN A 230 -5.93 -6.22 -9.06
N CYS A 231 -6.37 -7.39 -9.51
CA CYS A 231 -5.48 -8.48 -9.93
C CYS A 231 -4.59 -8.06 -11.11
N HIS A 232 -5.14 -7.34 -12.09
CA HIS A 232 -4.36 -6.83 -13.23
C HIS A 232 -3.24 -5.89 -12.76
N ASN A 233 -3.54 -4.96 -11.85
CA ASN A 233 -2.56 -4.03 -11.32
C ASN A 233 -1.48 -4.77 -10.49
N LEU A 234 -1.87 -5.76 -9.69
CA LEU A 234 -0.93 -6.57 -8.92
C LEU A 234 0.04 -7.35 -9.83
N ILE A 235 -0.46 -7.91 -10.93
CA ILE A 235 0.39 -8.57 -11.94
C ILE A 235 1.36 -7.56 -12.54
N ALA A 236 0.88 -6.38 -12.93
CA ALA A 236 1.72 -5.32 -13.49
C ALA A 236 2.83 -4.87 -12.50
N GLU A 237 2.52 -4.79 -11.20
CA GLU A 237 3.51 -4.48 -10.15
C GLU A 237 4.56 -5.60 -10.00
N ILE A 238 4.16 -6.87 -10.04
CA ILE A 238 5.08 -8.01 -9.96
C ILE A 238 5.99 -8.07 -11.19
N GLU A 239 5.44 -7.84 -12.38
CA GLU A 239 6.15 -7.91 -13.66
C GLU A 239 6.91 -6.63 -14.00
N ALA A 240 6.71 -5.54 -13.25
CA ALA A 240 7.34 -4.25 -13.54
C ALA A 240 8.88 -4.37 -13.57
N PRO A 241 9.53 -3.94 -14.65
CA PRO A 241 10.96 -3.88 -14.72
C PRO A 241 11.50 -2.80 -13.77
N THR A 242 12.59 -3.12 -13.07
CA THR A 242 13.30 -2.15 -12.22
C THR A 242 14.79 -2.28 -12.40
N VAL A 243 15.50 -1.16 -12.42
CA VAL A 243 16.94 -1.11 -12.36
C VAL A 243 17.37 0.01 -11.42
N ASN A 244 18.35 -0.26 -10.58
CA ASN A 244 18.98 0.70 -9.69
C ASN A 244 20.50 0.49 -9.73
N ILE A 245 21.28 1.56 -9.70
CA ILE A 245 22.73 1.46 -9.76
C ILE A 245 23.38 2.19 -8.59
N SER A 246 24.51 1.68 -8.17
CA SER A 246 25.46 2.39 -7.33
C SER A 246 26.90 2.12 -7.79
N THR A 247 27.79 3.06 -7.53
CA THR A 247 29.22 2.96 -7.85
C THR A 247 30.01 3.81 -6.87
N GLU A 248 31.32 3.61 -6.82
CA GLU A 248 32.19 4.49 -6.06
C GLU A 248 32.13 5.93 -6.60
N ARG A 249 32.27 6.89 -5.70
CA ARG A 249 32.25 8.31 -6.07
C ARG A 249 33.52 8.77 -6.77
N VAL A 250 34.60 8.02 -6.66
CA VAL A 250 35.89 8.32 -7.32
C VAL A 250 36.28 7.11 -8.12
N TRP A 251 36.46 7.31 -9.42
CA TRP A 251 36.98 6.29 -10.31
C TRP A 251 38.46 6.55 -10.58
N ASN A 252 39.29 5.61 -10.18
CA ASN A 252 40.74 5.58 -10.41
C ASN A 252 41.16 4.14 -10.73
N ASP A 253 42.44 3.89 -10.91
CA ASP A 253 42.96 2.54 -11.15
C ASP A 253 43.26 1.80 -9.82
N PRO A 254 42.74 0.57 -9.61
CA PRO A 254 41.86 -0.16 -10.52
C PRO A 254 40.45 0.42 -10.59
N LEU A 255 39.83 0.37 -11.78
CA LEU A 255 38.48 0.87 -11.97
C LEU A 255 37.47 0.14 -11.08
N PRO A 256 36.49 0.87 -10.49
CA PRO A 256 35.46 0.26 -9.65
C PRO A 256 34.49 -0.56 -10.46
N VAL A 257 33.63 -1.29 -9.76
CA VAL A 257 32.45 -1.92 -10.33
C VAL A 257 31.21 -1.04 -10.17
N ILE A 258 30.30 -1.18 -11.10
CA ILE A 258 28.94 -0.63 -11.01
C ILE A 258 28.06 -1.74 -10.45
N ASP A 259 27.53 -1.55 -9.26
CA ASP A 259 26.56 -2.46 -8.65
C ASP A 259 25.19 -2.20 -9.26
N VAL A 260 24.64 -3.17 -9.97
CA VAL A 260 23.34 -3.11 -10.63
C VAL A 260 22.38 -4.02 -9.88
N ARG A 261 21.35 -3.43 -9.27
CA ARG A 261 20.20 -4.14 -8.72
C ARG A 261 19.04 -4.03 -9.69
N TYR A 262 18.49 -5.17 -10.06
CA TYR A 262 17.49 -5.19 -11.12
C TYR A 262 16.46 -6.29 -10.92
N ARG A 263 15.33 -6.14 -11.60
CA ARG A 263 14.26 -7.13 -11.65
C ARG A 263 13.54 -7.05 -12.98
N ASN A 264 13.17 -8.22 -13.54
CA ASN A 264 12.42 -8.36 -14.79
C ASN A 264 13.09 -7.69 -16.00
N LEU A 265 14.40 -7.72 -16.03
CA LEU A 265 15.24 -7.17 -17.09
C LEU A 265 16.29 -8.19 -17.53
N THR A 266 16.65 -8.16 -18.80
CA THR A 266 17.74 -8.95 -19.37
C THR A 266 18.85 -8.06 -19.97
N LYS A 267 18.67 -6.74 -19.92
CA LYS A 267 19.67 -5.78 -20.40
C LYS A 267 19.52 -4.44 -19.66
N VAL A 268 20.65 -3.79 -19.43
CA VAL A 268 20.72 -2.43 -18.91
C VAL A 268 21.61 -1.57 -19.82
N TYR A 269 21.21 -0.32 -20.03
CA TYR A 269 21.93 0.67 -20.81
C TYR A 269 22.52 1.73 -19.91
N PHE A 270 23.73 2.17 -20.23
CA PHE A 270 24.48 3.16 -19.48
C PHE A 270 24.88 4.35 -20.36
N ARG A 271 24.84 5.55 -19.79
CA ARG A 271 25.40 6.78 -20.36
C ARG A 271 26.26 7.48 -19.32
N VAL A 272 27.39 8.00 -19.74
CA VAL A 272 28.22 8.90 -18.94
C VAL A 272 28.11 10.30 -19.51
N ILE A 273 27.74 11.25 -18.69
CA ILE A 273 27.59 12.67 -19.04
C ILE A 273 28.61 13.47 -18.26
N GLN A 274 29.49 14.19 -18.93
CA GLN A 274 30.42 15.12 -18.31
C GLN A 274 29.72 16.42 -17.93
N TYR A 275 30.02 16.99 -16.75
CA TYR A 275 29.49 18.27 -16.35
C TYR A 275 30.55 19.16 -15.68
N ASP A 276 30.33 20.49 -15.72
CA ASP A 276 31.17 21.46 -15.04
C ASP A 276 30.69 21.62 -13.59
N TRP A 277 31.53 21.11 -12.66
CA TRP A 277 31.23 21.17 -11.23
C TRP A 277 31.18 22.63 -10.70
N LYS A 278 32.07 23.51 -11.18
CA LYS A 278 32.10 24.90 -10.70
C LYS A 278 30.84 25.63 -11.13
N GLN A 279 30.46 25.52 -12.39
CA GLN A 279 29.21 26.09 -12.91
C GLN A 279 27.98 25.54 -12.15
N ARG A 280 27.98 24.26 -11.85
CA ARG A 280 26.89 23.62 -11.10
C ARG A 280 26.77 24.15 -9.68
N LEU A 281 27.88 24.33 -8.95
CA LEU A 281 27.89 24.93 -7.62
C LEU A 281 27.38 26.39 -7.65
N THR A 282 27.86 27.20 -8.61
CA THR A 282 27.46 28.59 -8.74
C THR A 282 25.96 28.75 -9.00
N ASN A 283 25.39 27.88 -9.81
CA ASN A 283 23.97 27.96 -10.20
C ASN A 283 23.01 27.44 -9.11
N ARG A 284 23.49 26.74 -8.08
CA ARG A 284 22.65 26.08 -7.07
C ARG A 284 22.41 26.84 -5.78
N GLY A 285 23.23 27.85 -5.48
CA GLY A 285 23.16 28.55 -4.21
C GLY A 285 23.35 27.61 -3.00
N SER A 286 22.40 27.59 -2.06
CA SER A 286 22.45 26.75 -0.84
C SER A 286 21.98 25.30 -1.00
N ARG A 287 21.59 24.87 -2.20
CA ARG A 287 21.11 23.50 -2.42
C ARG A 287 22.27 22.51 -2.45
N ARG A 288 22.00 21.27 -1.97
CA ARG A 288 23.01 20.20 -2.02
C ARG A 288 23.48 19.96 -3.46
N PRO A 289 24.76 19.72 -3.69
CA PRO A 289 25.32 19.47 -5.04
C PRO A 289 24.71 18.26 -5.75
N ASP A 290 24.32 17.23 -4.99
CA ASP A 290 23.71 15.99 -5.46
C ASP A 290 22.19 16.11 -5.72
N TYR A 291 21.55 17.20 -5.28
CA TYR A 291 20.13 17.41 -5.56
C TYR A 291 19.90 17.76 -7.02
N MET A 292 18.91 17.14 -7.64
CA MET A 292 18.51 17.40 -9.03
C MET A 292 16.98 17.47 -9.10
N ASP A 293 16.43 18.58 -9.57
CA ASP A 293 15.01 18.67 -9.83
C ASP A 293 14.62 17.99 -11.16
N ASN A 294 13.32 17.83 -11.40
CA ASN A 294 12.83 17.15 -12.59
C ASN A 294 13.22 17.84 -13.92
N LYS A 295 13.38 19.17 -13.92
CA LYS A 295 13.78 19.92 -15.10
C LYS A 295 15.26 19.68 -15.42
N GLU A 296 16.12 19.79 -14.42
CA GLU A 296 17.56 19.50 -14.54
C GLU A 296 17.79 18.05 -14.98
N ARG A 297 17.03 17.12 -14.41
CA ARG A 297 17.10 15.70 -14.77
C ARG A 297 16.76 15.46 -16.23
N ARG A 298 15.67 16.06 -16.76
CA ARG A 298 15.31 15.94 -18.17
C ARG A 298 16.38 16.53 -19.09
N VAL A 299 16.97 17.68 -18.71
CA VAL A 299 18.08 18.27 -19.48
C VAL A 299 19.27 17.32 -19.49
N LEU A 300 19.64 16.72 -18.35
CA LEU A 300 20.75 15.78 -18.24
C LEU A 300 20.52 14.53 -19.12
N ILE A 301 19.35 13.92 -19.07
CA ILE A 301 19.02 12.71 -19.84
C ILE A 301 19.17 12.96 -21.37
N ASN A 302 18.88 14.18 -21.82
CA ASN A 302 18.95 14.56 -23.23
C ASN A 302 20.32 15.09 -23.68
N GLN A 303 21.31 15.20 -22.78
CA GLN A 303 22.66 15.63 -23.14
C GLN A 303 23.38 14.52 -23.92
N LYS A 304 24.30 14.92 -24.80
CA LYS A 304 25.13 13.98 -25.54
C LYS A 304 26.11 13.29 -24.59
N PRO A 305 26.08 11.95 -24.49
CA PRO A 305 26.99 11.21 -23.63
C PRO A 305 28.44 11.26 -24.17
N VAL A 306 29.41 11.20 -23.26
CA VAL A 306 30.83 11.01 -23.61
C VAL A 306 31.15 9.54 -23.85
N VAL A 307 30.42 8.64 -23.17
CA VAL A 307 30.49 7.19 -23.36
C VAL A 307 29.09 6.62 -23.16
N GLU A 308 28.71 5.64 -23.97
CA GLU A 308 27.52 4.82 -23.76
C GLU A 308 27.81 3.34 -24.08
N TRP A 309 27.16 2.45 -23.34
CA TRP A 309 27.25 1.00 -23.51
C TRP A 309 26.02 0.31 -22.91
N SER A 310 25.93 -0.99 -23.14
CA SER A 310 24.95 -1.84 -22.48
C SER A 310 25.62 -3.07 -21.86
N ALA A 311 24.92 -3.72 -20.94
CA ALA A 311 25.31 -5.00 -20.38
C ALA A 311 24.12 -5.94 -20.34
N ASP A 312 24.35 -7.22 -20.63
CA ASP A 312 23.33 -8.25 -20.49
C ASP A 312 23.24 -8.67 -19.01
N LEU A 313 22.01 -8.96 -18.59
CA LEU A 313 21.67 -9.35 -17.21
C LEU A 313 21.01 -10.73 -17.23
N PRO A 314 21.34 -11.63 -16.30
CA PRO A 314 20.60 -12.86 -16.11
C PRO A 314 19.11 -12.62 -15.86
N ALA A 315 18.24 -13.45 -16.43
CA ALA A 315 16.78 -13.30 -16.23
C ALA A 315 16.38 -13.59 -14.77
N THR A 316 15.43 -12.83 -14.24
CA THR A 316 14.84 -13.02 -12.91
C THR A 316 13.48 -13.73 -13.04
N ALA A 317 13.49 -15.04 -13.31
CA ALA A 317 12.28 -15.82 -13.57
C ALA A 317 11.33 -15.92 -12.37
N ASP A 318 11.82 -15.67 -11.17
CA ASP A 318 11.09 -15.65 -9.90
C ASP A 318 10.55 -14.27 -9.49
N TYR A 319 10.78 -13.25 -10.32
CA TYR A 319 10.40 -11.84 -10.08
C TYR A 319 11.11 -11.18 -8.90
N HIS A 320 12.11 -11.79 -8.29
CA HIS A 320 12.90 -11.18 -7.23
C HIS A 320 13.98 -10.25 -7.78
N GLU A 321 14.43 -9.32 -6.92
CA GLU A 321 15.56 -8.47 -7.24
C GLU A 321 16.85 -9.31 -7.29
N ALA A 322 17.60 -9.18 -8.38
CA ALA A 322 18.93 -9.74 -8.55
C ALA A 322 19.99 -8.63 -8.51
N ARG A 323 21.23 -9.02 -8.25
CA ARG A 323 22.39 -8.14 -8.22
C ARG A 323 23.44 -8.64 -9.21
N GLN A 324 23.99 -7.70 -9.99
CA GLN A 324 25.09 -7.96 -10.92
C GLN A 324 26.13 -6.84 -10.82
N GLU A 325 27.39 -7.21 -10.75
CA GLU A 325 28.51 -6.27 -10.80
C GLU A 325 28.97 -6.12 -12.26
N ILE A 326 28.99 -4.88 -12.75
CA ILE A 326 29.41 -4.54 -14.11
C ILE A 326 30.68 -3.71 -14.02
N PRO A 327 31.78 -4.08 -14.72
CA PRO A 327 32.98 -3.27 -14.73
C PRO A 327 32.74 -1.86 -15.27
N ALA A 328 33.25 -0.84 -14.61
CA ALA A 328 33.25 0.52 -15.11
C ALA A 328 34.07 0.63 -16.41
N ARG A 329 33.71 1.62 -17.25
CA ARG A 329 34.43 1.83 -18.53
C ARG A 329 35.67 2.70 -18.34
N ALA A 330 36.78 2.24 -18.90
CA ALA A 330 38.02 2.99 -18.95
C ALA A 330 38.00 4.15 -19.97
N GLY A 331 38.99 5.02 -19.91
CA GLY A 331 39.25 6.06 -20.93
C GLY A 331 38.60 7.38 -20.68
N LEU A 332 37.94 7.58 -19.52
CA LEU A 332 37.44 8.90 -19.13
C LEU A 332 38.62 9.79 -18.66
N LYS A 333 38.58 11.07 -19.05
CA LYS A 333 39.57 12.08 -18.57
C LYS A 333 39.25 12.47 -17.12
N PRO A 334 40.23 12.98 -16.35
CA PRO A 334 39.95 13.56 -15.04
C PRO A 334 38.84 14.62 -15.12
N GLY A 335 37.86 14.55 -14.21
CA GLY A 335 36.72 15.46 -14.23
C GLY A 335 35.51 14.91 -13.46
N SER A 336 34.39 15.63 -13.54
CA SER A 336 33.11 15.32 -12.90
C SER A 336 32.09 14.79 -13.89
N TYR A 337 31.40 13.74 -13.51
CA TYR A 337 30.51 12.98 -14.37
C TYR A 337 29.23 12.54 -13.67
N PHE A 338 28.18 12.32 -14.47
CA PHE A 338 27.00 11.56 -14.09
C PHE A 338 27.00 10.23 -14.85
N LEU A 339 26.79 9.14 -14.12
CA LEU A 339 26.44 7.84 -14.66
C LEU A 339 24.93 7.70 -14.66
N LEU A 340 24.33 7.46 -15.81
CA LEU A 340 22.92 7.19 -16.01
C LEU A 340 22.73 5.72 -16.32
N SER A 341 21.68 5.10 -15.77
CA SER A 341 21.22 3.78 -16.21
C SER A 341 19.73 3.79 -16.57
N SER A 342 19.40 2.97 -17.54
CA SER A 342 18.06 2.82 -18.10
C SER A 342 17.82 1.38 -18.54
N HIS A 343 16.57 0.92 -18.48
CA HIS A 343 16.19 -0.30 -19.18
C HIS A 343 15.70 -0.04 -20.61
N ASN A 344 15.43 1.23 -20.98
CA ASN A 344 15.16 1.64 -22.34
C ASN A 344 16.44 2.17 -22.98
N GLU A 345 16.73 1.72 -24.20
CA GLU A 345 17.90 2.12 -24.97
C GLU A 345 17.95 3.62 -25.27
N ASP A 346 16.79 4.21 -25.54
CA ASP A 346 16.60 5.64 -25.83
C ASP A 346 16.62 6.51 -24.56
N PHE A 347 16.65 5.93 -23.37
CA PHE A 347 16.54 6.62 -22.07
C PHE A 347 15.22 7.39 -21.88
N SER A 348 14.18 7.04 -22.65
CA SER A 348 12.83 7.58 -22.41
C SER A 348 12.34 7.23 -21.01
N GLU A 349 11.60 8.14 -20.38
CA GLU A 349 11.02 7.91 -19.03
C GLU A 349 9.64 7.24 -19.09
N GLN A 350 9.18 6.80 -20.25
CA GLN A 350 7.93 6.06 -20.41
C GLN A 350 8.08 4.64 -19.84
N ASN A 351 7.35 4.36 -18.76
CA ASN A 351 7.44 3.10 -18.00
C ASN A 351 8.88 2.75 -17.55
N ASN A 352 9.71 3.77 -17.38
CA ASN A 352 11.12 3.65 -17.06
C ASN A 352 11.54 4.73 -16.07
N ARG A 353 12.41 4.37 -15.15
CA ARG A 353 13.06 5.32 -14.25
C ARG A 353 14.55 5.32 -14.53
N VAL A 354 15.03 6.35 -15.21
CA VAL A 354 16.47 6.55 -15.42
C VAL A 354 17.14 6.84 -14.07
N HIS A 355 18.07 6.02 -13.63
CA HIS A 355 18.87 6.28 -12.43
C HIS A 355 20.07 7.14 -12.75
N VAL A 356 20.49 7.98 -11.80
CA VAL A 356 21.59 8.93 -11.96
C VAL A 356 22.47 8.85 -10.71
N CYS A 357 23.77 8.60 -10.92
CA CYS A 357 24.81 8.68 -9.89
C CYS A 357 25.86 9.71 -10.33
N ASP A 358 26.36 10.52 -9.40
CA ASP A 358 27.50 11.40 -9.63
C ASP A 358 28.81 10.70 -9.24
N PHE A 359 29.87 10.93 -10.03
CA PHE A 359 31.21 10.41 -9.72
C PHE A 359 32.29 11.33 -10.31
N TRP A 360 33.50 11.11 -9.82
CA TRP A 360 34.70 11.83 -10.26
C TRP A 360 35.69 10.84 -10.84
N VAL A 361 36.38 11.26 -11.90
CA VAL A 361 37.60 10.58 -12.33
C VAL A 361 38.77 11.41 -11.80
N SER A 362 39.54 10.84 -10.89
CA SER A 362 40.63 11.58 -10.23
C SER A 362 41.67 10.62 -9.63
N ASP A 363 42.93 10.95 -9.79
CA ASP A 363 44.07 10.27 -9.14
C ASP A 363 44.38 10.91 -7.76
N LEU A 364 43.60 11.90 -7.33
CA LEU A 364 43.78 12.57 -6.05
C LEU A 364 42.95 11.92 -4.95
N ALA A 365 43.59 11.49 -3.87
CA ALA A 365 42.93 11.06 -2.63
C ALA A 365 43.02 12.14 -1.56
N LEU A 366 41.85 12.64 -1.08
CA LEU A 366 41.79 13.54 0.06
C LEU A 366 41.48 12.77 1.32
N VAL A 367 42.41 12.66 2.26
CA VAL A 367 42.22 12.03 3.57
C VAL A 367 41.91 13.13 4.59
N ILE A 368 40.64 13.26 4.99
CA ILE A 368 40.24 14.17 6.08
C ILE A 368 40.30 13.37 7.39
N ARG A 369 41.24 13.69 8.28
CA ARG A 369 41.26 13.17 9.65
C ARG A 369 40.61 14.19 10.56
N ASN A 370 39.39 13.89 11.04
CA ASN A 370 38.82 14.62 12.17
C ASN A 370 39.58 14.21 13.44
N ARG A 371 40.49 15.05 13.92
CA ARG A 371 40.93 14.99 15.31
C ARG A 371 39.85 15.64 16.15
N ASN A 372 39.17 14.84 16.99
CA ASN A 372 38.28 15.35 18.02
C ASN A 372 39.02 16.44 18.81
N GLY A 373 38.41 17.61 18.85
CA GLY A 373 38.99 18.85 19.27
C GLY A 373 39.66 18.81 20.63
N GLN A 374 40.87 19.25 20.62
CA GLN A 374 41.45 20.08 21.66
C GLN A 374 42.28 21.12 20.90
N GLY A 375 41.81 22.35 20.95
CA GLY A 375 42.45 23.57 20.49
C GLY A 375 41.52 24.72 20.72
#